data_53890ee74f1e7f95f002a18311af49cf
#
_entry.id   53890ee74f1e7f95f002a18311af49cf
#
_cell.length_a   1.000
_cell.length_b   1.000
_cell.length_c   1.000
_cell.angle_alpha   90.00
_cell.angle_beta   90.00
_cell.angle_gamma   90.00
#
_symmetry.space_group_name_H-M   'P 1'
#
loop_
_entity.id
_entity.type
_entity.pdbx_description
1 polymer ?
#
loop_
_entity_poly.entity_id
_entity_poly.type
_entity_poly.pdbx_seq_one_letter_code
_entity_poly.pdbx_strand_id
1 'polypeptide(L)'
;MSVMRRRASAFAAVTVASALVLSGCAASDTGSEETGAACEAVTEVTWLNTIKIEIREQFVAAVDEYNAVNTDCVKISIIDYPQGEPFFSVATPLYEAGNAPVVMTVLQELPDMADRVMDWSGTELAGLAAEGTLDKANINGKQVGIPVTAEAFGLLYNKAVLDEAGVDPTAIKTRDDLKAAFDAVEATGRSAVHFSGLWWSLGAHFTNIYHTTAAADQAGRLAVLDGLTGGSKDLLADPAFTNWLDTFDLLKEYSIDSASIADTDYDQGVENLATGEVGFWFMGNWAEPNLLQATPEGSFGVMPVPTSNDAAAYGNDGISVGVPFYIIIDQEQSTQEERDGAMAFISWLLTTPEGQARWSGPIEDNGMNFIPVYNGFTVEPTTYMSQDIAKYISAGKSLSWINSYYPTGLQDVYGAAAQKYYDGVSDRATFAAELAAAWKN
;
A
#
# COMPACT_ATOMS: atom_id res chain seq x y z
N MET A 1 44.69 -38.93 20.12
CA MET A 1 44.76 -40.38 19.89
C MET A 1 43.40 -40.86 19.35
N SER A 2 43.51 -41.58 18.25
CA SER A 2 42.63 -42.49 17.54
C SER A 2 41.64 -41.84 16.57
N VAL A 3 41.95 -41.90 15.36
CA VAL A 3 42.13 -42.79 14.20
C VAL A 3 40.96 -42.67 13.20
N MET A 4 41.34 -42.21 12.04
CA MET A 4 40.64 -42.23 10.75
C MET A 4 40.02 -43.61 10.43
N ARG A 5 38.87 -43.59 9.76
CA ARG A 5 38.62 -44.57 8.69
C ARG A 5 37.85 -43.94 7.52
N ARG A 6 38.58 -43.84 6.44
CA ARG A 6 38.08 -43.67 5.06
C ARG A 6 37.42 -44.96 4.61
N ARG A 7 36.28 -44.85 3.93
CA ARG A 7 35.84 -45.91 2.99
C ARG A 7 35.45 -45.25 1.67
N ALA A 8 36.25 -45.56 0.68
CA ALA A 8 35.94 -45.37 -0.73
C ALA A 8 35.07 -46.56 -1.19
N SER A 9 34.11 -46.30 -2.04
CA SER A 9 33.45 -47.36 -2.81
C SER A 9 33.04 -46.85 -4.18
N ALA A 10 33.42 -47.55 -5.10
CA ALA A 10 33.59 -47.54 -6.51
C ALA A 10 32.30 -47.29 -7.32
N PHE A 11 32.56 -46.74 -8.51
CA PHE A 11 31.70 -46.63 -9.69
C PHE A 11 31.26 -48.01 -10.20
N ALA A 12 30.00 -48.13 -10.59
CA ALA A 12 29.54 -49.10 -11.56
C ALA A 12 28.63 -48.38 -12.59
N ALA A 13 29.14 -48.26 -13.80
CA ALA A 13 28.40 -47.89 -14.97
C ALA A 13 27.59 -49.09 -15.46
N VAL A 14 26.33 -48.92 -15.74
CA VAL A 14 25.52 -49.88 -16.51
C VAL A 14 24.88 -49.13 -17.68
N THR A 15 25.44 -49.45 -18.85
CA THR A 15 24.88 -49.18 -20.18
C THR A 15 23.81 -50.26 -20.47
N VAL A 16 22.59 -49.87 -20.81
CA VAL A 16 21.63 -50.73 -21.50
C VAL A 16 21.07 -50.02 -22.72
N ALA A 17 21.25 -50.71 -23.83
CA ALA A 17 20.87 -50.28 -25.16
C ALA A 17 19.39 -50.61 -25.46
N SER A 18 18.81 -49.73 -26.25
CA SER A 18 17.81 -49.84 -27.29
C SER A 18 17.00 -51.13 -27.50
N ALA A 19 15.67 -51.00 -27.56
CA ALA A 19 14.86 -51.73 -28.51
C ALA A 19 13.58 -50.92 -28.83
N LEU A 20 13.48 -50.49 -30.07
CA LEU A 20 12.25 -50.03 -30.72
C LEU A 20 11.32 -51.23 -30.96
N VAL A 21 10.06 -51.11 -30.58
CA VAL A 21 8.97 -51.92 -31.15
C VAL A 21 7.84 -50.99 -31.57
N LEU A 22 7.68 -50.81 -32.87
CA LEU A 22 6.45 -50.31 -33.47
C LEU A 22 5.40 -51.40 -33.42
N SER A 23 4.21 -51.10 -32.93
CA SER A 23 2.98 -51.80 -33.30
C SER A 23 1.84 -50.82 -33.21
N GLY A 24 1.32 -50.41 -34.35
CA GLY A 24 0.07 -49.66 -34.44
C GLY A 24 -1.12 -50.59 -34.29
N CYS A 25 -2.23 -50.04 -33.77
CA CYS A 25 -3.59 -50.36 -34.24
C CYS A 25 -4.54 -49.25 -33.76
N ALA A 26 -5.30 -48.78 -34.70
CA ALA A 26 -6.30 -47.71 -34.58
C ALA A 26 -7.50 -48.16 -33.74
N ALA A 27 -8.02 -47.22 -32.95
CA ALA A 27 -9.43 -47.14 -32.64
C ALA A 27 -9.77 -45.64 -32.45
N SER A 28 -10.67 -45.19 -33.31
CA SER A 28 -11.28 -43.89 -33.31
C SER A 28 -12.13 -43.70 -32.06
N ASP A 29 -11.86 -42.63 -31.28
CA ASP A 29 -12.88 -42.02 -30.47
C ASP A 29 -12.79 -40.50 -30.65
N THR A 30 -13.90 -39.91 -31.11
CA THR A 30 -14.07 -38.50 -31.39
C THR A 30 -14.38 -37.77 -30.07
N GLY A 31 -13.36 -37.26 -29.41
CA GLY A 31 -13.48 -36.21 -28.43
C GLY A 31 -12.65 -35.05 -28.93
N SER A 32 -13.30 -33.97 -29.35
CA SER A 32 -12.65 -32.71 -29.67
C SER A 32 -12.10 -32.12 -28.39
N GLU A 33 -10.86 -32.44 -28.05
CA GLU A 33 -10.03 -31.57 -27.22
C GLU A 33 -9.58 -30.42 -28.17
N GLU A 34 -10.03 -29.21 -27.89
CA GLU A 34 -9.37 -28.01 -28.38
C GLU A 34 -7.96 -28.00 -27.78
N THR A 35 -7.01 -28.54 -28.52
CA THR A 35 -5.60 -28.39 -28.22
C THR A 35 -5.25 -26.93 -28.48
N GLY A 36 -5.17 -26.14 -27.43
CA GLY A 36 -4.48 -24.85 -27.47
C GLY A 36 -3.11 -25.05 -28.13
N ALA A 37 -2.75 -24.20 -29.06
CA ALA A 37 -1.48 -24.26 -29.75
C ALA A 37 -0.36 -24.30 -28.71
N ALA A 38 0.47 -25.34 -28.69
CA ALA A 38 1.60 -25.42 -27.81
C ALA A 38 2.56 -24.26 -28.14
N CYS A 39 2.92 -23.47 -27.14
CA CYS A 39 3.86 -22.36 -27.27
C CYS A 39 5.22 -22.87 -27.75
N GLU A 40 5.74 -22.35 -28.87
CA GLU A 40 7.08 -22.66 -29.38
C GLU A 40 8.16 -22.12 -28.41
N ALA A 41 7.89 -20.98 -27.76
CA ALA A 41 8.69 -20.39 -26.69
C ALA A 41 7.75 -19.68 -25.69
N VAL A 42 8.13 -19.66 -24.42
CA VAL A 42 7.42 -18.96 -23.36
C VAL A 42 8.25 -17.74 -22.98
N THR A 43 7.64 -16.55 -23.05
CA THR A 43 8.22 -15.30 -22.56
C THR A 43 8.05 -15.23 -21.06
N GLU A 44 9.12 -15.23 -20.30
CA GLU A 44 9.08 -15.07 -18.83
C GLU A 44 9.13 -13.60 -18.45
N VAL A 45 8.13 -13.16 -17.68
CA VAL A 45 8.02 -11.79 -17.16
C VAL A 45 8.15 -11.83 -15.66
N THR A 46 9.19 -11.20 -15.14
CA THR A 46 9.43 -11.12 -13.70
C THR A 46 8.80 -9.88 -13.12
N TRP A 47 8.09 -10.04 -11.98
CA TRP A 47 7.53 -8.93 -11.23
C TRP A 47 8.17 -8.87 -9.85
N LEU A 48 8.95 -7.80 -9.57
CA LEU A 48 9.41 -7.51 -8.21
C LEU A 48 8.22 -6.99 -7.41
N ASN A 49 7.69 -7.90 -6.58
CA ASN A 49 6.45 -7.68 -5.88
C ASN A 49 6.67 -6.89 -4.58
N THR A 50 6.58 -5.57 -4.66
CA THR A 50 6.49 -4.71 -3.47
C THR A 50 5.04 -4.60 -2.95
N ILE A 51 4.11 -5.33 -3.55
CA ILE A 51 2.71 -5.39 -3.12
C ILE A 51 2.65 -6.00 -1.72
N LYS A 52 1.82 -5.43 -0.90
CA LYS A 52 1.69 -5.67 0.53
C LYS A 52 1.51 -7.14 0.88
N ILE A 53 2.10 -7.54 1.99
CA ILE A 53 2.05 -8.91 2.51
C ILE A 53 0.61 -9.34 2.80
N GLU A 54 -0.27 -8.41 3.15
CA GLU A 54 -1.68 -8.64 3.49
C GLU A 54 -2.51 -9.21 2.34
N ILE A 55 -2.08 -8.98 1.10
CA ILE A 55 -2.78 -9.43 -0.12
C ILE A 55 -1.88 -10.29 -1.03
N ARG A 56 -0.76 -10.77 -0.47
CA ARG A 56 0.20 -11.56 -1.26
C ARG A 56 -0.42 -12.82 -1.85
N GLU A 57 -1.24 -13.52 -1.08
CA GLU A 57 -1.90 -14.75 -1.53
C GLU A 57 -2.86 -14.48 -2.69
N GLN A 58 -3.60 -13.35 -2.63
CA GLN A 58 -4.51 -12.92 -3.68
C GLN A 58 -3.77 -12.54 -4.96
N PHE A 59 -2.62 -11.87 -4.82
CA PHE A 59 -1.79 -11.54 -5.98
C PHE A 59 -1.20 -12.80 -6.63
N VAL A 60 -0.72 -13.77 -5.82
CA VAL A 60 -0.27 -15.07 -6.33
C VAL A 60 -1.40 -15.79 -7.07
N ALA A 61 -2.61 -15.80 -6.51
CA ALA A 61 -3.77 -16.42 -7.15
C ALA A 61 -4.11 -15.75 -8.51
N ALA A 62 -4.00 -14.43 -8.60
CA ALA A 62 -4.20 -13.72 -9.87
C ALA A 62 -3.14 -14.09 -10.93
N VAL A 63 -1.88 -14.19 -10.51
CA VAL A 63 -0.77 -14.64 -11.38
C VAL A 63 -0.97 -16.08 -11.85
N ASP A 64 -1.31 -16.98 -10.94
CA ASP A 64 -1.55 -18.40 -11.27
C ASP A 64 -2.71 -18.55 -12.25
N GLU A 65 -3.81 -17.81 -12.05
CA GLU A 65 -4.95 -17.84 -12.97
C GLU A 65 -4.55 -17.32 -14.35
N TYR A 66 -3.90 -16.16 -14.44
CA TYR A 66 -3.44 -15.63 -15.71
C TYR A 66 -2.51 -16.63 -16.43
N ASN A 67 -1.52 -17.17 -15.71
CA ASN A 67 -0.59 -18.16 -16.27
C ASN A 67 -1.30 -19.42 -16.79
N ALA A 68 -2.46 -19.77 -16.21
CA ALA A 68 -3.24 -20.94 -16.64
C ALA A 68 -4.13 -20.67 -17.86
N VAL A 69 -4.61 -19.42 -18.04
CA VAL A 69 -5.63 -19.11 -19.06
C VAL A 69 -5.13 -18.30 -20.24
N ASN A 70 -3.95 -17.61 -20.11
CA ASN A 70 -3.44 -16.79 -21.22
C ASN A 70 -3.01 -17.66 -22.41
N THR A 71 -3.20 -17.10 -23.60
CA THR A 71 -2.84 -17.72 -24.89
C THR A 71 -1.63 -17.05 -25.53
N ASP A 72 -1.04 -16.05 -24.88
CA ASP A 72 0.02 -15.20 -25.41
C ASP A 72 1.41 -15.80 -25.18
N CYS A 73 1.46 -17.02 -24.63
CA CYS A 73 2.72 -17.70 -24.31
C CYS A 73 3.59 -16.91 -23.31
N VAL A 74 2.93 -16.24 -22.38
CA VAL A 74 3.57 -15.46 -21.31
C VAL A 74 3.47 -16.20 -19.98
N LYS A 75 4.54 -16.16 -19.20
CA LYS A 75 4.57 -16.66 -17.83
C LYS A 75 5.01 -15.55 -16.90
N ILE A 76 4.13 -15.15 -16.01
CA ILE A 76 4.46 -14.20 -14.94
C ILE A 76 5.13 -14.95 -13.78
N SER A 77 6.26 -14.46 -13.32
CA SER A 77 7.01 -14.99 -12.18
C SER A 77 7.21 -13.88 -11.13
N ILE A 78 6.86 -14.17 -9.88
CA ILE A 78 6.98 -13.19 -8.80
C ILE A 78 8.39 -13.27 -8.20
N ILE A 79 9.06 -12.13 -8.07
CA ILE A 79 10.25 -11.97 -7.23
C ILE A 79 9.77 -11.41 -5.90
N ASP A 80 9.93 -12.20 -4.83
CA ASP A 80 9.52 -11.77 -3.49
C ASP A 80 10.38 -10.61 -3.00
N TYR A 81 9.72 -9.64 -2.40
CA TYR A 81 10.32 -8.48 -1.80
C TYR A 81 10.23 -8.57 -0.27
N PRO A 82 11.36 -8.60 0.45
CA PRO A 82 11.31 -8.67 1.91
C PRO A 82 10.69 -7.40 2.50
N GLN A 83 9.69 -7.57 3.36
CA GLN A 83 9.00 -6.44 3.98
C GLN A 83 9.95 -5.58 4.80
N GLY A 84 9.88 -4.27 4.60
CA GLY A 84 10.69 -3.29 5.33
C GLY A 84 12.08 -3.03 4.76
N GLU A 85 12.49 -3.75 3.73
CA GLU A 85 13.75 -3.46 3.04
C GLU A 85 13.60 -2.23 2.13
N PRO A 86 14.64 -1.37 2.01
CA PRO A 86 14.64 -0.29 1.02
C PRO A 86 14.62 -0.85 -0.42
N PHE A 87 13.81 -0.27 -1.30
CA PHE A 87 13.66 -0.74 -2.69
C PHE A 87 14.99 -0.96 -3.39
N PHE A 88 15.90 0.00 -3.35
CA PHE A 88 17.20 -0.09 -4.02
C PHE A 88 18.14 -1.13 -3.41
N SER A 89 17.93 -1.57 -2.16
CA SER A 89 18.74 -2.68 -1.60
C SER A 89 18.44 -4.00 -2.29
N VAL A 90 17.23 -4.16 -2.84
CA VAL A 90 16.80 -5.35 -3.57
C VAL A 90 16.96 -5.18 -5.08
N ALA A 91 16.54 -4.04 -5.64
CA ALA A 91 16.56 -3.82 -7.09
C ALA A 91 17.98 -3.63 -7.65
N THR A 92 18.87 -2.90 -6.96
CA THR A 92 20.22 -2.60 -7.47
C THR A 92 21.04 -3.86 -7.78
N PRO A 93 21.14 -4.87 -6.91
CA PRO A 93 21.87 -6.10 -7.22
C PRO A 93 21.31 -6.86 -8.44
N LEU A 94 19.99 -6.80 -8.67
CA LEU A 94 19.35 -7.43 -9.83
C LEU A 94 19.75 -6.70 -11.11
N TYR A 95 19.73 -5.36 -11.12
CA TYR A 95 20.22 -4.54 -12.24
C TYR A 95 21.70 -4.77 -12.53
N GLU A 96 22.54 -4.80 -11.49
CA GLU A 96 24.00 -5.05 -11.65
C GLU A 96 24.30 -6.45 -12.20
N ALA A 97 23.46 -7.42 -11.90
CA ALA A 97 23.56 -8.79 -12.42
C ALA A 97 23.05 -8.94 -13.86
N GLY A 98 22.44 -7.91 -14.46
CA GLY A 98 21.78 -8.00 -15.76
C GLY A 98 20.45 -8.78 -15.72
N ASN A 99 19.80 -8.83 -14.56
CA ASN A 99 18.55 -9.54 -14.29
C ASN A 99 17.51 -8.57 -13.71
N ALA A 100 17.40 -7.36 -14.27
CA ALA A 100 16.42 -6.39 -13.83
C ALA A 100 15.00 -6.98 -13.88
N PRO A 101 14.16 -6.76 -12.85
CA PRO A 101 12.76 -7.15 -12.90
C PRO A 101 12.06 -6.43 -14.05
N VAL A 102 11.23 -7.13 -14.82
CA VAL A 102 10.49 -6.52 -15.93
C VAL A 102 9.43 -5.57 -15.39
N VAL A 103 8.72 -5.96 -14.34
CA VAL A 103 7.68 -5.15 -13.69
C VAL A 103 8.07 -4.89 -12.24
N MET A 104 7.84 -3.68 -11.79
CA MET A 104 8.07 -3.25 -10.40
C MET A 104 6.93 -2.35 -9.95
N THR A 105 6.72 -2.26 -8.64
CA THR A 105 5.81 -1.29 -8.03
C THR A 105 6.61 -0.36 -7.12
N VAL A 106 6.46 0.95 -7.29
CA VAL A 106 7.23 1.99 -6.58
C VAL A 106 6.35 3.20 -6.26
N LEU A 107 6.80 4.06 -5.35
CA LEU A 107 6.16 5.35 -5.07
C LEU A 107 7.20 6.47 -5.03
N GLN A 108 8.05 6.48 -4.01
CA GLN A 108 9.03 7.54 -3.79
C GLN A 108 10.20 7.46 -4.78
N GLU A 109 10.46 6.26 -5.28
CA GLU A 109 11.54 5.94 -6.22
C GLU A 109 11.22 6.31 -7.68
N LEU A 110 10.00 6.75 -7.98
CA LEU A 110 9.60 7.15 -9.34
C LEU A 110 10.59 8.12 -10.02
N PRO A 111 11.08 9.19 -9.35
CA PRO A 111 12.05 10.08 -9.99
C PRO A 111 13.37 9.39 -10.32
N ASP A 112 13.86 8.50 -9.45
CA ASP A 112 15.14 7.80 -9.60
C ASP A 112 15.06 6.69 -10.66
N MET A 113 13.86 6.15 -10.90
CA MET A 113 13.60 5.12 -11.91
C MET A 113 13.22 5.68 -13.28
N ALA A 114 12.92 6.97 -13.39
CA ALA A 114 12.31 7.58 -14.57
C ALA A 114 13.07 7.35 -15.88
N ASP A 115 14.40 7.33 -15.85
CA ASP A 115 15.23 7.12 -17.03
C ASP A 115 15.32 5.66 -17.49
N ARG A 116 14.99 4.71 -16.59
CA ARG A 116 15.13 3.26 -16.83
C ARG A 116 13.85 2.57 -17.28
N VAL A 117 12.70 3.23 -17.15
CA VAL A 117 11.39 2.62 -17.36
C VAL A 117 10.71 3.13 -18.63
N MET A 118 9.76 2.39 -19.12
CA MET A 118 9.00 2.77 -20.31
C MET A 118 8.13 4.02 -20.07
N ASP A 119 7.81 4.72 -21.15
CA ASP A 119 6.83 5.80 -21.14
C ASP A 119 5.43 5.26 -21.41
N TRP A 120 4.54 5.43 -20.44
CA TRP A 120 3.14 5.03 -20.54
C TRP A 120 2.27 6.05 -21.30
N SER A 121 2.83 7.22 -21.68
CA SER A 121 2.09 8.26 -22.39
C SER A 121 1.43 7.71 -23.66
N GLY A 122 0.11 7.92 -23.78
CA GLY A 122 -0.65 7.49 -24.95
C GLY A 122 -0.98 6.00 -25.02
N THR A 123 -0.62 5.20 -24.00
CA THR A 123 -1.09 3.81 -23.88
C THR A 123 -2.58 3.80 -23.51
N GLU A 124 -3.29 2.75 -23.92
CA GLU A 124 -4.70 2.56 -23.56
C GLU A 124 -4.89 2.50 -22.05
N LEU A 125 -4.04 1.76 -21.34
CA LEU A 125 -4.11 1.59 -19.87
C LEU A 125 -3.92 2.91 -19.11
N ALA A 126 -3.00 3.76 -19.54
CA ALA A 126 -2.86 5.09 -18.95
C ALA A 126 -4.09 5.97 -19.23
N GLY A 127 -4.73 5.79 -20.40
CA GLY A 127 -5.97 6.47 -20.76
C GLY A 127 -7.20 6.06 -19.93
N LEU A 128 -7.16 4.89 -19.29
CA LEU A 128 -8.21 4.44 -18.37
C LEU A 128 -8.07 5.04 -16.97
N ALA A 129 -6.89 5.50 -16.57
CA ALA A 129 -6.64 6.01 -15.23
C ALA A 129 -7.57 7.19 -14.90
N ALA A 130 -8.08 7.22 -13.68
CA ALA A 130 -8.94 8.29 -13.19
C ALA A 130 -8.16 9.62 -13.11
N GLU A 131 -8.87 10.74 -13.27
CA GLU A 131 -8.28 12.08 -13.26
C GLU A 131 -7.44 12.32 -11.99
N GLY A 132 -6.24 12.87 -12.16
CA GLY A 132 -5.29 13.21 -11.08
C GLY A 132 -4.48 12.02 -10.54
N THR A 133 -4.84 10.77 -10.86
CA THR A 133 -4.11 9.60 -10.33
C THR A 133 -2.76 9.35 -11.03
N LEU A 134 -2.54 9.96 -12.18
CA LEU A 134 -1.29 9.88 -12.94
C LEU A 134 -0.28 11.00 -12.56
N ASP A 135 -0.71 12.04 -11.87
CA ASP A 135 0.08 13.27 -11.68
C ASP A 135 1.45 13.00 -11.03
N LYS A 136 1.48 12.15 -10.00
CA LYS A 136 2.71 11.82 -9.28
C LYS A 136 3.71 11.05 -10.14
N ALA A 137 3.24 10.24 -11.08
CA ALA A 137 4.08 9.46 -11.99
C ALA A 137 4.41 10.21 -13.29
N ASN A 138 4.05 11.49 -13.42
CA ASN A 138 4.49 12.34 -14.50
C ASN A 138 5.81 13.02 -14.11
N ILE A 139 6.92 12.47 -14.55
CA ILE A 139 8.26 12.97 -14.26
C ILE A 139 8.83 13.65 -15.51
N ASN A 140 9.04 14.97 -15.45
CA ASN A 140 9.57 15.77 -16.56
C ASN A 140 8.78 15.62 -17.88
N GLY A 141 7.48 15.40 -17.80
CA GLY A 141 6.60 15.20 -18.97
C GLY A 141 6.55 13.77 -19.50
N LYS A 142 7.25 12.82 -18.88
CA LYS A 142 7.19 11.38 -19.16
C LYS A 142 6.27 10.71 -18.13
N GLN A 143 5.31 9.95 -18.58
CA GLN A 143 4.45 9.14 -17.70
C GLN A 143 5.18 7.83 -17.37
N VAL A 144 5.88 7.80 -16.24
CA VAL A 144 6.79 6.69 -15.89
C VAL A 144 6.09 5.48 -15.28
N GLY A 145 4.81 5.60 -14.89
CA GLY A 145 4.05 4.49 -14.31
C GLY A 145 2.55 4.73 -14.34
N ILE A 146 1.77 3.69 -14.06
CA ILE A 146 0.31 3.74 -13.88
C ILE A 146 -0.07 3.38 -12.44
N PRO A 147 -1.17 3.93 -11.88
CA PRO A 147 -1.53 3.73 -10.48
C PRO A 147 -1.97 2.28 -10.20
N VAL A 148 -1.72 1.78 -8.99
CA VAL A 148 -2.20 0.45 -8.56
C VAL A 148 -3.64 0.55 -8.05
N THR A 149 -3.89 1.36 -7.04
CA THR A 149 -5.17 1.46 -6.33
C THR A 149 -5.28 2.82 -5.65
N ALA A 150 -6.46 3.18 -5.18
CA ALA A 150 -6.58 4.19 -4.16
C ALA A 150 -6.53 3.54 -2.78
N GLU A 151 -5.86 4.21 -1.86
CA GLU A 151 -5.91 3.89 -0.44
C GLU A 151 -6.25 5.11 0.36
N ALA A 152 -6.82 4.88 1.54
CA ALA A 152 -7.18 5.93 2.46
C ALA A 152 -6.69 5.62 3.86
N PHE A 153 -6.32 6.67 4.61
CA PHE A 153 -6.05 6.56 6.02
C PHE A 153 -6.70 7.70 6.82
N GLY A 154 -6.92 7.38 8.09
CA GLY A 154 -7.57 8.25 9.05
C GLY A 154 -7.67 7.52 10.40
N LEU A 155 -8.76 7.70 11.11
CA LEU A 155 -9.09 6.86 12.25
C LEU A 155 -9.99 5.73 11.77
N LEU A 156 -9.46 4.50 11.74
CA LEU A 156 -10.27 3.31 11.63
C LEU A 156 -11.08 3.14 12.90
N TYR A 157 -12.29 2.60 12.81
CA TYR A 157 -13.12 2.35 13.97
C TYR A 157 -13.83 0.99 13.92
N ASN A 158 -14.04 0.39 15.09
CA ASN A 158 -14.88 -0.78 15.23
C ASN A 158 -16.33 -0.32 15.47
N LYS A 159 -17.21 -0.58 14.51
CA LYS A 159 -18.60 -0.11 14.56
C LYS A 159 -19.34 -0.63 15.79
N ALA A 160 -19.14 -1.88 16.18
CA ALA A 160 -19.82 -2.46 17.35
C ALA A 160 -19.43 -1.75 18.65
N VAL A 161 -18.15 -1.37 18.81
CA VAL A 161 -17.68 -0.61 19.97
C VAL A 161 -18.27 0.79 20.00
N LEU A 162 -18.33 1.47 18.85
CA LEU A 162 -18.93 2.81 18.76
C LEU A 162 -20.42 2.78 19.01
N ASP A 163 -21.14 1.77 18.49
CA ASP A 163 -22.57 1.59 18.75
C ASP A 163 -22.85 1.36 20.26
N GLU A 164 -22.01 0.55 20.93
CA GLU A 164 -22.09 0.32 22.38
C GLU A 164 -21.83 1.61 23.17
N ALA A 165 -20.86 2.41 22.75
CA ALA A 165 -20.53 3.70 23.37
C ALA A 165 -21.52 4.83 23.02
N GLY A 166 -22.44 4.59 22.08
CA GLY A 166 -23.38 5.61 21.59
C GLY A 166 -22.71 6.71 20.75
N VAL A 167 -21.59 6.39 20.11
CA VAL A 167 -20.80 7.32 19.30
C VAL A 167 -21.19 7.20 17.83
N ASP A 168 -21.58 8.31 17.23
CA ASP A 168 -21.76 8.44 15.78
C ASP A 168 -20.48 9.03 15.17
N PRO A 169 -19.69 8.24 14.40
CA PRO A 169 -18.43 8.73 13.80
C PRO A 169 -18.68 9.87 12.82
N THR A 170 -19.87 9.97 12.23
CA THR A 170 -20.22 11.06 11.30
C THR A 170 -20.47 12.40 11.99
N ALA A 171 -20.71 12.39 13.29
CA ALA A 171 -20.92 13.59 14.11
C ALA A 171 -19.61 14.20 14.62
N ILE A 172 -18.49 13.46 14.56
CA ILE A 172 -17.17 13.93 15.01
C ILE A 172 -16.61 14.90 13.96
N LYS A 173 -16.57 16.20 14.27
CA LYS A 173 -16.13 17.27 13.36
C LYS A 173 -14.96 18.09 13.89
N THR A 174 -14.69 17.99 15.18
CA THR A 174 -13.67 18.77 15.88
C THR A 174 -12.82 17.86 16.76
N ARG A 175 -11.64 18.36 17.19
CA ARG A 175 -10.82 17.66 18.17
C ARG A 175 -11.54 17.46 19.51
N ASP A 176 -12.37 18.40 19.92
CA ASP A 176 -13.19 18.27 21.15
C ASP A 176 -14.28 17.20 20.99
N ASP A 177 -14.90 17.07 19.79
CA ASP A 177 -15.83 15.96 19.51
C ASP A 177 -15.09 14.62 19.55
N LEU A 178 -13.87 14.55 19.00
CA LEU A 178 -13.04 13.34 19.03
C LEU A 178 -12.69 12.96 20.49
N LYS A 179 -12.32 13.95 21.30
CA LYS A 179 -12.09 13.72 22.73
C LYS A 179 -13.35 13.18 23.42
N ALA A 180 -14.50 13.77 23.16
CA ALA A 180 -15.75 13.29 23.73
C ALA A 180 -16.10 11.86 23.30
N ALA A 181 -15.78 11.50 22.06
CA ALA A 181 -15.93 10.13 21.56
C ALA A 181 -14.99 9.15 22.29
N PHE A 182 -13.74 9.55 22.54
CA PHE A 182 -12.78 8.76 23.32
C PHE A 182 -13.28 8.57 24.76
N ASP A 183 -13.71 9.65 25.43
CA ASP A 183 -14.30 9.58 26.78
C ASP A 183 -15.49 8.61 26.81
N ALA A 184 -16.34 8.60 25.78
CA ALA A 184 -17.50 7.71 25.69
C ALA A 184 -17.11 6.23 25.51
N VAL A 185 -16.09 5.94 24.70
CA VAL A 185 -15.55 4.58 24.56
C VAL A 185 -14.96 4.10 25.88
N GLU A 186 -14.14 4.92 26.57
CA GLU A 186 -13.56 4.56 27.87
C GLU A 186 -14.63 4.33 28.95
N ALA A 187 -15.75 5.02 28.88
CA ALA A 187 -16.87 4.80 29.78
C ALA A 187 -17.50 3.41 29.67
N THR A 188 -17.30 2.69 28.56
CA THR A 188 -17.69 1.27 28.37
C THR A 188 -16.72 0.28 29.04
N GLY A 189 -15.56 0.76 29.54
CA GLY A 189 -14.49 -0.06 30.10
C GLY A 189 -13.47 -0.55 29.07
N ARG A 190 -13.47 -0.01 27.86
CA ARG A 190 -12.52 -0.26 26.78
C ARG A 190 -11.52 0.88 26.70
N SER A 191 -10.42 0.67 25.98
CA SER A 191 -9.50 1.77 25.64
C SER A 191 -10.02 2.55 24.42
N ALA A 192 -9.71 3.85 24.34
CA ALA A 192 -10.26 4.66 23.27
C ALA A 192 -9.59 4.33 21.92
N VAL A 193 -8.26 4.42 21.86
CA VAL A 193 -7.55 4.33 20.59
C VAL A 193 -6.26 3.51 20.70
N HIS A 194 -5.91 2.81 19.63
CA HIS A 194 -4.56 2.34 19.37
C HIS A 194 -3.86 3.35 18.45
N PHE A 195 -2.72 3.91 18.89
CA PHE A 195 -1.93 4.83 18.09
C PHE A 195 -0.56 4.21 17.84
N SER A 196 -0.38 3.61 16.67
CA SER A 196 0.76 2.78 16.34
C SER A 196 2.09 3.51 16.32
N GLY A 197 3.12 2.90 16.93
CA GLY A 197 4.49 3.36 16.92
C GLY A 197 5.28 3.12 15.64
N LEU A 198 4.63 2.63 14.61
CA LEU A 198 5.25 2.33 13.32
C LEU A 198 5.83 3.59 12.69
N TRP A 199 7.13 3.55 12.37
CA TRP A 199 7.84 4.71 11.83
C TRP A 199 7.18 5.27 10.56
N TRP A 200 6.71 4.41 9.65
CA TRP A 200 6.00 4.83 8.43
C TRP A 200 4.60 5.38 8.72
N SER A 201 3.87 4.84 9.69
CA SER A 201 2.56 5.38 10.09
C SER A 201 2.70 6.78 10.69
N LEU A 202 3.64 6.96 11.60
CA LEU A 202 3.93 8.25 12.22
C LEU A 202 4.59 9.22 11.24
N GLY A 203 5.63 8.76 10.53
CA GLY A 203 6.50 9.63 9.73
C GLY A 203 5.96 9.95 8.34
N ALA A 204 5.09 9.10 7.77
CA ALA A 204 4.47 9.39 6.49
C ALA A 204 2.99 9.75 6.64
N HIS A 205 2.18 8.87 7.24
CA HIS A 205 0.72 9.04 7.22
C HIS A 205 0.27 10.10 8.24
N PHE A 206 0.74 10.05 9.47
CA PHE A 206 0.31 11.02 10.47
C PHE A 206 0.85 12.43 10.20
N THR A 207 2.10 12.55 9.74
CA THR A 207 2.63 13.85 9.31
C THR A 207 1.94 14.39 8.04
N ASN A 208 1.43 13.49 7.17
CA ASN A 208 0.62 13.90 6.05
C ASN A 208 -0.63 14.69 6.48
N ILE A 209 -1.25 14.35 7.61
CA ILE A 209 -2.42 15.07 8.12
C ILE A 209 -2.07 16.57 8.30
N TYR A 210 -0.91 16.89 8.85
CA TYR A 210 -0.44 18.27 8.91
C TYR A 210 -0.28 18.87 7.51
N HIS A 211 0.52 18.24 6.65
CA HIS A 211 0.88 18.81 5.36
C HIS A 211 -0.33 18.99 4.43
N THR A 212 -1.28 18.05 4.47
CA THR A 212 -2.47 18.13 3.63
C THR A 212 -3.49 19.16 4.12
N THR A 213 -3.54 19.41 5.44
CA THR A 213 -4.47 20.40 6.04
C THR A 213 -3.88 21.80 6.13
N ALA A 214 -2.58 21.98 5.87
CA ALA A 214 -1.89 23.27 5.93
C ALA A 214 -2.37 24.27 4.86
N ALA A 215 -2.95 23.80 3.75
CA ALA A 215 -3.56 24.63 2.74
C ALA A 215 -4.66 23.89 1.99
N ALA A 216 -5.68 24.62 1.51
CA ALA A 216 -6.82 24.04 0.80
C ALA A 216 -6.47 23.60 -0.64
N ASP A 217 -5.46 24.16 -1.25
CA ASP A 217 -5.04 23.85 -2.62
C ASP A 217 -3.64 23.21 -2.67
N GLN A 218 -3.37 22.51 -3.75
CA GLN A 218 -2.12 21.77 -3.96
C GLN A 218 -0.89 22.71 -3.96
N ALA A 219 -1.01 23.87 -4.57
CA ALA A 219 0.10 24.82 -4.65
C ALA A 219 0.51 25.33 -3.26
N GLY A 220 -0.48 25.64 -2.40
CA GLY A 220 -0.24 26.02 -1.01
C GLY A 220 0.42 24.92 -0.20
N ARG A 221 -0.02 23.67 -0.37
CA ARG A 221 0.58 22.51 0.30
C ARG A 221 2.04 22.30 -0.14
N LEU A 222 2.33 22.37 -1.43
CA LEU A 222 3.69 22.26 -1.94
C LEU A 222 4.56 23.44 -1.48
N ALA A 223 4.02 24.66 -1.38
CA ALA A 223 4.74 25.80 -0.83
C ALA A 223 5.17 25.61 0.64
N VAL A 224 4.43 24.82 1.43
CA VAL A 224 4.86 24.42 2.78
C VAL A 224 6.12 23.55 2.70
N LEU A 225 6.14 22.57 1.80
CA LEU A 225 7.31 21.69 1.60
C LEU A 225 8.51 22.49 1.11
N ASP A 226 8.31 23.40 0.15
CA ASP A 226 9.35 24.33 -0.34
C ASP A 226 9.91 25.20 0.78
N GLY A 227 9.03 25.69 1.65
CA GLY A 227 9.42 26.48 2.82
C GLY A 227 10.27 25.67 3.83
N LEU A 228 9.99 24.39 4.00
CA LEU A 228 10.77 23.48 4.83
C LEU A 228 12.15 23.21 4.18
N THR A 229 12.16 22.86 2.89
CA THR A 229 13.40 22.65 2.10
C THR A 229 14.28 23.90 2.13
N GLY A 230 13.70 25.07 1.93
CA GLY A 230 14.41 26.37 1.97
C GLY A 230 14.76 26.84 3.37
N GLY A 231 14.31 26.17 4.43
CA GLY A 231 14.54 26.53 5.83
C GLY A 231 13.87 27.83 6.28
N SER A 232 12.84 28.28 5.54
CA SER A 232 12.09 29.50 5.86
C SER A 232 10.82 29.24 6.68
N LYS A 233 10.40 27.97 6.81
CA LYS A 233 9.18 27.59 7.54
C LYS A 233 9.47 27.43 9.02
N ASP A 234 8.78 28.21 9.85
CA ASP A 234 8.70 28.02 11.30
C ASP A 234 7.45 27.23 11.62
N LEU A 235 7.63 25.96 12.01
CA LEU A 235 6.53 25.04 12.30
C LEU A 235 5.73 25.47 13.53
N LEU A 236 6.36 25.98 14.58
CA LEU A 236 5.66 26.41 15.79
C LEU A 236 4.90 27.73 15.63
N ALA A 237 5.23 28.51 14.61
CA ALA A 237 4.45 29.68 14.24
C ALA A 237 3.29 29.35 13.27
N ASP A 238 3.21 28.11 12.78
CA ASP A 238 2.14 27.64 11.91
C ASP A 238 0.96 27.09 12.71
N PRO A 239 -0.25 27.73 12.65
CA PRO A 239 -1.43 27.22 13.35
C PRO A 239 -1.86 25.82 12.92
N ALA A 240 -1.66 25.43 11.64
CA ALA A 240 -1.99 24.08 11.18
C ALA A 240 -1.10 23.04 11.86
N PHE A 241 0.20 23.33 12.01
CA PHE A 241 1.12 22.45 12.72
C PHE A 241 0.80 22.33 14.21
N THR A 242 0.56 23.45 14.89
CA THR A 242 0.25 23.42 16.32
C THR A 242 -1.08 22.73 16.62
N ASN A 243 -2.09 22.92 15.77
CA ASN A 243 -3.37 22.20 15.86
C ASN A 243 -3.20 20.68 15.64
N TRP A 244 -2.40 20.28 14.64
CA TRP A 244 -2.07 18.88 14.40
C TRP A 244 -1.31 18.28 15.59
N LEU A 245 -0.39 19.01 16.17
CA LEU A 245 0.40 18.59 17.34
C LEU A 245 -0.48 18.42 18.58
N ASP A 246 -1.51 19.26 18.76
CA ASP A 246 -2.50 19.09 19.83
C ASP A 246 -3.33 17.82 19.63
N THR A 247 -3.60 17.42 18.38
CA THR A 247 -4.26 16.14 18.08
C THR A 247 -3.31 14.95 18.30
N PHE A 248 -2.01 15.12 18.04
CA PHE A 248 -1.01 14.11 18.41
C PHE A 248 -1.04 13.84 19.91
N ASP A 249 -1.02 14.90 20.71
CA ASP A 249 -1.04 14.78 22.18
C ASP A 249 -2.34 14.11 22.65
N LEU A 250 -3.49 14.42 22.05
CA LEU A 250 -4.76 13.76 22.33
C LEU A 250 -4.71 12.26 22.02
N LEU A 251 -4.23 11.88 20.84
CA LEU A 251 -4.10 10.46 20.45
C LEU A 251 -3.15 9.71 21.38
N LYS A 252 -2.04 10.35 21.79
CA LYS A 252 -1.11 9.79 22.76
C LYS A 252 -1.76 9.61 24.14
N GLU A 253 -2.50 10.60 24.62
CA GLU A 253 -3.15 10.58 25.95
C GLU A 253 -4.14 9.42 26.06
N TYR A 254 -4.89 9.14 24.98
CA TYR A 254 -5.96 8.13 24.95
C TYR A 254 -5.52 6.78 24.33
N SER A 255 -4.26 6.65 23.93
CA SER A 255 -3.74 5.40 23.39
C SER A 255 -3.69 4.31 24.48
N ILE A 256 -4.09 3.10 24.13
CA ILE A 256 -4.08 1.93 25.01
C ILE A 256 -2.71 1.72 25.69
N ASP A 257 -1.63 2.01 24.97
CA ASP A 257 -0.24 1.89 25.43
C ASP A 257 0.45 3.26 25.52
N SER A 258 -0.22 4.22 26.15
CA SER A 258 0.28 5.61 26.23
C SER A 258 1.65 5.78 26.89
N ALA A 259 2.12 4.76 27.63
CA ALA A 259 3.39 4.80 28.35
C ALA A 259 4.62 4.56 27.49
N SER A 260 4.49 3.79 26.40
CA SER A 260 5.60 3.46 25.48
C SER A 260 5.10 3.24 24.06
N ILE A 261 5.77 3.88 23.11
CA ILE A 261 5.47 3.68 21.67
C ILE A 261 5.89 2.29 21.17
N ALA A 262 6.84 1.64 21.86
CA ALA A 262 7.38 0.35 21.46
C ALA A 262 6.36 -0.80 21.56
N ASP A 263 5.31 -0.60 22.38
CA ASP A 263 4.27 -1.59 22.63
C ASP A 263 3.04 -1.41 21.70
N THR A 264 3.17 -0.57 20.65
CA THR A 264 2.08 -0.19 19.74
C THR A 264 2.38 -0.58 18.30
N ASP A 265 2.58 -1.86 18.02
CA ASP A 265 2.88 -2.37 16.69
C ASP A 265 1.62 -2.59 15.82
N TYR A 266 1.84 -3.05 14.58
CA TYR A 266 0.76 -3.27 13.60
C TYR A 266 -0.16 -4.44 14.00
N ASP A 267 0.42 -5.59 14.37
CA ASP A 267 -0.34 -6.80 14.69
C ASP A 267 -1.18 -6.58 15.94
N GLN A 268 -0.66 -5.84 16.90
CA GLN A 268 -1.39 -5.42 18.08
C GLN A 268 -2.53 -4.45 17.75
N GLY A 269 -2.31 -3.53 16.79
CA GLY A 269 -3.36 -2.65 16.27
C GLY A 269 -4.50 -3.45 15.63
N VAL A 270 -4.17 -4.45 14.83
CA VAL A 270 -5.16 -5.37 14.24
C VAL A 270 -5.93 -6.09 15.34
N GLU A 271 -5.25 -6.73 16.30
CA GLU A 271 -5.88 -7.48 17.37
C GLU A 271 -6.80 -6.59 18.22
N ASN A 272 -6.30 -5.44 18.66
CA ASN A 272 -7.03 -4.52 19.53
C ASN A 272 -8.30 -3.97 18.86
N LEU A 273 -8.22 -3.57 17.59
CA LEU A 273 -9.40 -3.07 16.87
C LEU A 273 -10.37 -4.21 16.52
N ALA A 274 -9.87 -5.35 16.04
CA ALA A 274 -10.71 -6.47 15.62
C ALA A 274 -11.50 -7.07 16.78
N THR A 275 -10.87 -7.23 17.96
CA THR A 275 -11.52 -7.76 19.18
C THR A 275 -12.38 -6.72 19.89
N GLY A 276 -12.26 -5.44 19.54
CA GLY A 276 -12.94 -4.34 20.20
C GLY A 276 -12.33 -3.96 21.55
N GLU A 277 -11.07 -4.28 21.80
CA GLU A 277 -10.33 -3.75 22.95
C GLU A 277 -10.19 -2.22 22.86
N VAL A 278 -10.09 -1.70 21.63
CA VAL A 278 -10.15 -0.27 21.34
C VAL A 278 -11.32 0.07 20.42
N GLY A 279 -11.80 1.33 20.50
CA GLY A 279 -12.80 1.86 19.59
C GLY A 279 -12.20 2.34 18.27
N PHE A 280 -10.97 2.86 18.32
CA PHE A 280 -10.32 3.52 17.18
C PHE A 280 -8.86 3.05 17.00
N TRP A 281 -8.37 3.17 15.73
CA TRP A 281 -6.97 2.96 15.38
C TRP A 281 -6.57 3.93 14.27
N PHE A 282 -5.51 4.73 14.47
CA PHE A 282 -4.96 5.53 13.37
C PHE A 282 -4.21 4.63 12.41
N MET A 283 -4.84 4.33 11.27
CA MET A 283 -4.33 3.41 10.24
C MET A 283 -5.07 3.66 8.92
N GLY A 284 -4.76 2.87 7.91
CA GLY A 284 -5.44 2.91 6.62
C GLY A 284 -6.17 1.61 6.27
N ASN A 285 -6.94 1.69 5.17
CA ASN A 285 -7.80 0.59 4.73
C ASN A 285 -7.04 -0.69 4.33
N TRP A 286 -5.74 -0.62 4.13
CA TRP A 286 -4.92 -1.82 3.91
C TRP A 286 -4.93 -2.79 5.10
N ALA A 287 -5.30 -2.34 6.29
CA ALA A 287 -5.46 -3.21 7.45
C ALA A 287 -6.76 -4.04 7.44
N GLU A 288 -7.73 -3.69 6.58
CA GLU A 288 -9.03 -4.34 6.56
C GLU A 288 -8.97 -5.87 6.33
N PRO A 289 -8.13 -6.41 5.42
CA PRO A 289 -8.00 -7.87 5.26
C PRO A 289 -7.61 -8.57 6.56
N ASN A 290 -6.66 -8.02 7.32
CA ASN A 290 -6.23 -8.58 8.60
C ASN A 290 -7.32 -8.47 9.68
N LEU A 291 -8.04 -7.34 9.71
CA LEU A 291 -9.18 -7.15 10.63
C LEU A 291 -10.29 -8.18 10.37
N LEU A 292 -10.63 -8.41 9.09
CA LEU A 292 -11.63 -9.39 8.70
C LEU A 292 -11.14 -10.84 8.88
N GLN A 293 -9.85 -11.10 8.75
CA GLN A 293 -9.27 -12.40 9.08
C GLN A 293 -9.39 -12.69 10.59
N ALA A 294 -9.12 -11.69 11.44
CA ALA A 294 -9.25 -11.82 12.90
C ALA A 294 -10.72 -11.89 13.35
N THR A 295 -11.61 -11.13 12.71
CA THR A 295 -13.05 -11.07 13.04
C THR A 295 -13.87 -11.01 11.75
N PRO A 296 -14.19 -12.16 11.11
CA PRO A 296 -14.86 -12.22 9.80
C PRO A 296 -16.22 -11.52 9.74
N GLU A 297 -16.97 -11.50 10.84
CA GLU A 297 -18.27 -10.80 10.95
C GLU A 297 -18.12 -9.34 11.43
N GLY A 298 -16.87 -8.87 11.57
CA GLY A 298 -16.58 -7.51 12.02
C GLY A 298 -17.03 -6.46 11.02
N SER A 299 -17.39 -5.30 11.52
CA SER A 299 -17.70 -4.13 10.71
C SER A 299 -16.81 -2.98 11.12
N PHE A 300 -15.90 -2.62 10.23
CA PHE A 300 -14.89 -1.60 10.44
C PHE A 300 -15.09 -0.46 9.43
N GLY A 301 -14.97 0.77 9.89
CA GLY A 301 -15.07 1.95 9.04
C GLY A 301 -13.85 2.84 9.18
N VAL A 302 -13.86 3.95 8.44
CA VAL A 302 -12.81 4.97 8.51
C VAL A 302 -13.42 6.35 8.60
N MET A 303 -12.81 7.22 9.40
CA MET A 303 -13.23 8.60 9.58
C MET A 303 -12.06 9.58 9.54
N PRO A 304 -12.32 10.88 9.34
CA PRO A 304 -11.30 11.92 9.41
C PRO A 304 -10.55 11.96 10.74
N VAL A 305 -9.37 12.58 10.71
CA VAL A 305 -8.60 12.98 11.91
C VAL A 305 -8.80 14.48 12.10
N PRO A 306 -9.74 14.93 12.94
CA PRO A 306 -9.92 16.36 13.16
C PRO A 306 -8.71 16.97 13.88
N THR A 307 -8.13 18.00 13.30
CA THR A 307 -6.97 18.68 13.89
C THR A 307 -7.34 19.99 14.59
N SER A 308 -8.53 20.53 14.34
CA SER A 308 -8.97 21.83 14.85
C SER A 308 -10.29 21.72 15.61
N ASN A 309 -10.54 22.69 16.54
CA ASN A 309 -11.84 22.89 17.16
C ASN A 309 -12.77 23.82 16.38
N ASP A 310 -12.32 24.32 15.23
CA ASP A 310 -13.18 24.95 14.25
C ASP A 310 -13.72 23.86 13.28
N ALA A 311 -14.99 23.52 13.38
CA ALA A 311 -15.61 22.51 12.52
C ALA A 311 -15.58 22.87 11.01
N ALA A 312 -15.35 24.15 10.67
CA ALA A 312 -15.19 24.63 9.29
C ALA A 312 -13.73 24.62 8.82
N ALA A 313 -12.78 24.23 9.69
CA ALA A 313 -11.38 24.17 9.31
C ALA A 313 -11.18 23.15 8.18
N TYR A 314 -10.41 23.55 7.16
CA TYR A 314 -10.12 22.68 6.05
C TYR A 314 -9.49 21.36 6.51
N GLY A 315 -10.04 20.26 6.05
CA GLY A 315 -9.54 18.91 6.32
C GLY A 315 -10.10 18.24 7.57
N ASN A 316 -10.79 18.95 8.46
CA ASN A 316 -11.38 18.32 9.66
C ASN A 316 -12.45 17.25 9.33
N ASP A 317 -13.06 17.33 8.16
CA ASP A 317 -14.09 16.41 7.70
C ASP A 317 -13.69 15.62 6.43
N GLY A 318 -12.38 15.55 6.15
CA GLY A 318 -11.80 14.82 5.02
C GLY A 318 -10.87 13.70 5.45
N ILE A 319 -10.86 12.60 4.70
CA ILE A 319 -9.90 11.51 4.85
C ILE A 319 -8.75 11.64 3.86
N SER A 320 -7.56 11.19 4.22
CA SER A 320 -6.45 11.17 3.27
C SER A 320 -6.64 10.03 2.27
N VAL A 321 -6.71 10.39 0.97
CA VAL A 321 -6.84 9.43 -0.13
C VAL A 321 -5.71 9.65 -1.12
N GLY A 322 -5.07 8.58 -1.57
CA GLY A 322 -3.96 8.67 -2.53
C GLY A 322 -3.65 7.34 -3.19
N VAL A 323 -2.70 7.38 -4.12
CA VAL A 323 -2.17 6.21 -4.80
C VAL A 323 -0.91 5.75 -4.04
N PRO A 324 -0.91 4.55 -3.44
CA PRO A 324 0.22 4.06 -2.65
C PRO A 324 1.39 3.60 -3.49
N PHE A 325 1.11 3.09 -4.71
CA PHE A 325 2.11 2.54 -5.61
C PHE A 325 1.74 2.77 -7.07
N TYR A 326 2.79 2.82 -7.89
CA TYR A 326 2.71 2.85 -9.35
C TYR A 326 3.40 1.64 -9.94
N ILE A 327 2.77 1.03 -10.94
CA ILE A 327 3.37 -0.02 -11.75
C ILE A 327 4.29 0.65 -12.75
N ILE A 328 5.55 0.25 -12.76
CA ILE A 328 6.56 0.64 -13.73
C ILE A 328 7.07 -0.61 -14.48
N ILE A 329 7.44 -0.45 -15.75
CA ILE A 329 8.02 -1.53 -16.56
C ILE A 329 9.44 -1.12 -16.94
N ASP A 330 10.41 -1.98 -16.67
CA ASP A 330 11.79 -1.77 -17.09
C ASP A 330 11.90 -1.61 -18.61
N GLN A 331 12.73 -0.69 -19.06
CA GLN A 331 13.08 -0.50 -20.47
C GLN A 331 14.58 -0.65 -20.70
N GLU A 332 15.37 -0.59 -19.63
CA GLU A 332 16.83 -0.60 -19.72
C GLU A 332 17.37 -1.98 -20.09
N GLN A 333 16.84 -3.05 -19.49
CA GLN A 333 17.32 -4.41 -19.64
C GLN A 333 16.28 -5.38 -20.23
N SER A 334 14.98 -5.05 -20.12
CA SER A 334 13.94 -5.92 -20.66
C SER A 334 13.87 -5.91 -22.20
N THR A 335 13.50 -7.03 -22.78
CA THR A 335 13.18 -7.15 -24.22
C THR A 335 11.81 -6.55 -24.54
N GLN A 336 11.51 -6.35 -25.84
CA GLN A 336 10.19 -5.90 -26.24
C GLN A 336 9.13 -6.96 -25.94
N GLU A 337 9.45 -8.23 -26.14
CA GLU A 337 8.56 -9.36 -25.88
C GLU A 337 8.18 -9.45 -24.40
N GLU A 338 9.13 -9.22 -23.49
CA GLU A 338 8.87 -9.19 -22.05
C GLU A 338 7.97 -8.01 -21.66
N ARG A 339 8.19 -6.82 -22.23
CA ARG A 339 7.32 -5.65 -22.01
C ARG A 339 5.90 -5.88 -22.55
N ASP A 340 5.78 -6.47 -23.74
CA ASP A 340 4.47 -6.80 -24.32
C ASP A 340 3.74 -7.84 -23.46
N GLY A 341 4.45 -8.83 -22.93
CA GLY A 341 3.91 -9.81 -21.99
C GLY A 341 3.47 -9.18 -20.67
N ALA A 342 4.25 -8.23 -20.14
CA ALA A 342 3.88 -7.46 -18.95
C ALA A 342 2.60 -6.64 -19.19
N MET A 343 2.52 -5.95 -20.35
CA MET A 343 1.34 -5.19 -20.74
C MET A 343 0.10 -6.08 -20.92
N ALA A 344 0.25 -7.29 -21.44
CA ALA A 344 -0.85 -8.24 -21.58
C ALA A 344 -1.43 -8.67 -20.24
N PHE A 345 -0.56 -8.99 -19.25
CA PHE A 345 -1.00 -9.32 -17.89
C PHE A 345 -1.70 -8.15 -17.21
N ILE A 346 -1.09 -6.96 -17.24
CA ILE A 346 -1.67 -5.75 -16.63
C ILE A 346 -3.01 -5.41 -17.32
N SER A 347 -3.09 -5.54 -18.65
CA SER A 347 -4.35 -5.36 -19.39
C SER A 347 -5.41 -6.36 -18.94
N TRP A 348 -5.06 -7.63 -18.80
CA TRP A 348 -5.98 -8.64 -18.30
C TRP A 348 -6.52 -8.27 -16.93
N LEU A 349 -5.65 -7.87 -15.98
CA LEU A 349 -6.05 -7.44 -14.64
C LEU A 349 -7.05 -6.27 -14.67
N LEU A 350 -6.84 -5.29 -15.55
CA LEU A 350 -7.56 -4.02 -15.51
C LEU A 350 -8.79 -3.97 -16.46
N THR A 351 -8.85 -4.84 -17.46
CA THR A 351 -9.88 -4.70 -18.52
C THR A 351 -10.78 -5.91 -18.70
N THR A 352 -10.43 -7.08 -18.14
CA THR A 352 -11.29 -8.27 -18.23
C THR A 352 -12.13 -8.44 -16.96
N PRO A 353 -13.34 -9.04 -17.03
CA PRO A 353 -14.14 -9.30 -15.85
C PRO A 353 -13.43 -10.17 -14.81
N GLU A 354 -12.68 -11.18 -15.25
CA GLU A 354 -11.91 -12.09 -14.39
C GLU A 354 -10.77 -11.34 -13.69
N GLY A 355 -10.00 -10.56 -14.44
CA GLY A 355 -8.91 -9.75 -13.90
C GLY A 355 -9.42 -8.67 -12.94
N GLN A 356 -10.51 -7.98 -13.28
CA GLN A 356 -11.15 -7.00 -12.39
C GLN A 356 -11.66 -7.65 -11.09
N ALA A 357 -12.19 -8.88 -11.16
CA ALA A 357 -12.57 -9.63 -9.97
C ALA A 357 -11.36 -9.97 -9.08
N ARG A 358 -10.20 -10.27 -9.67
CA ARG A 358 -8.95 -10.43 -8.91
C ARG A 358 -8.44 -9.11 -8.33
N TRP A 359 -8.58 -8.01 -9.08
CA TRP A 359 -8.07 -6.70 -8.64
C TRP A 359 -8.91 -6.06 -7.53
N SER A 360 -10.22 -6.04 -7.68
CA SER A 360 -11.13 -5.31 -6.77
C SER A 360 -12.17 -6.19 -6.08
N GLY A 361 -12.21 -7.49 -6.38
CA GLY A 361 -13.13 -8.42 -5.73
C GLY A 361 -12.77 -8.67 -4.26
N PRO A 362 -13.67 -9.33 -3.51
CA PRO A 362 -13.50 -9.57 -2.10
C PRO A 362 -12.38 -10.59 -1.81
N ILE A 363 -11.75 -10.46 -0.65
CA ILE A 363 -10.62 -11.30 -0.22
C ILE A 363 -11.00 -12.79 -0.16
N GLU A 364 -12.20 -13.11 0.31
CA GLU A 364 -12.72 -14.48 0.40
C GLU A 364 -12.84 -15.18 -0.95
N ASP A 365 -12.94 -14.41 -2.04
CA ASP A 365 -12.97 -14.91 -3.43
C ASP A 365 -11.60 -14.77 -4.13
N ASN A 366 -10.53 -14.61 -3.36
CA ASN A 366 -9.17 -14.32 -3.83
C ASN A 366 -9.04 -13.01 -4.62
N GLY A 367 -9.89 -12.02 -4.36
CA GLY A 367 -9.72 -10.65 -4.84
C GLY A 367 -8.79 -9.85 -3.91
N MET A 368 -8.10 -8.85 -4.45
CA MET A 368 -7.20 -7.99 -3.68
C MET A 368 -7.93 -6.86 -2.93
N ASN A 369 -9.24 -6.73 -3.11
CA ASN A 369 -10.07 -5.67 -2.51
C ASN A 369 -9.54 -4.26 -2.78
N PHE A 370 -8.88 -4.04 -3.91
CA PHE A 370 -8.37 -2.75 -4.31
C PHE A 370 -9.51 -1.80 -4.68
N ILE A 371 -9.41 -0.55 -4.25
CA ILE A 371 -10.30 0.52 -4.71
C ILE A 371 -9.82 0.94 -6.10
N PRO A 372 -10.62 0.71 -7.16
CA PRO A 372 -10.16 0.94 -8.52
C PRO A 372 -9.96 2.43 -8.79
N VAL A 373 -8.88 2.73 -9.49
CA VAL A 373 -8.50 4.08 -9.95
C VAL A 373 -8.55 4.18 -11.49
N TYR A 374 -9.34 3.32 -12.10
CA TYR A 374 -9.51 3.22 -13.55
C TYR A 374 -10.97 3.32 -13.93
N ASN A 375 -11.25 4.03 -15.02
CA ASN A 375 -12.57 4.10 -15.60
C ASN A 375 -12.96 2.75 -16.23
N GLY A 376 -14.22 2.37 -16.11
CA GLY A 376 -14.73 1.13 -16.69
C GLY A 376 -14.66 -0.10 -15.77
N PHE A 377 -14.19 0.05 -14.52
CA PHE A 377 -14.34 -0.99 -13.51
C PHE A 377 -15.82 -1.18 -13.18
N THR A 378 -16.24 -2.44 -13.10
CA THR A 378 -17.64 -2.83 -12.81
C THR A 378 -17.79 -3.49 -11.45
N VAL A 379 -16.68 -3.77 -10.77
CA VAL A 379 -16.68 -4.35 -9.43
C VAL A 379 -16.80 -3.22 -8.41
N GLU A 380 -17.88 -3.24 -7.64
CA GLU A 380 -18.13 -2.24 -6.58
C GLU A 380 -17.46 -2.66 -5.27
N PRO A 381 -17.02 -1.71 -4.44
CA PRO A 381 -16.49 -2.01 -3.12
C PRO A 381 -17.52 -2.75 -2.25
N THR A 382 -17.14 -3.89 -1.69
CA THR A 382 -18.07 -4.77 -0.94
C THR A 382 -18.02 -4.56 0.57
N THR A 383 -16.88 -4.11 1.10
CA THR A 383 -16.68 -3.93 2.54
C THR A 383 -17.25 -2.60 3.03
N TYR A 384 -17.58 -2.54 4.32
CA TYR A 384 -18.11 -1.32 4.95
C TYR A 384 -17.09 -0.17 4.87
N MET A 385 -15.79 -0.47 5.10
CA MET A 385 -14.71 0.53 5.03
C MET A 385 -14.52 1.08 3.62
N SER A 386 -14.49 0.20 2.61
CA SER A 386 -14.37 0.61 1.20
C SER A 386 -15.54 1.50 0.77
N GLN A 387 -16.77 1.19 1.26
CA GLN A 387 -17.96 2.02 1.01
C GLN A 387 -17.85 3.39 1.70
N ASP A 388 -17.30 3.47 2.92
CA ASP A 388 -17.06 4.75 3.60
C ASP A 388 -16.06 5.60 2.80
N ILE A 389 -14.95 5.02 2.32
CA ILE A 389 -13.98 5.72 1.49
C ILE A 389 -14.64 6.27 0.22
N ALA A 390 -15.45 5.46 -0.46
CA ALA A 390 -16.17 5.89 -1.65
C ALA A 390 -17.12 7.09 -1.37
N LYS A 391 -17.77 7.13 -0.20
CA LYS A 391 -18.60 8.27 0.22
C LYS A 391 -17.78 9.55 0.39
N TYR A 392 -16.61 9.49 1.02
CA TYR A 392 -15.72 10.67 1.16
C TYR A 392 -15.22 11.15 -0.20
N ILE A 393 -14.80 10.23 -1.08
CA ILE A 393 -14.36 10.56 -2.44
C ILE A 393 -15.50 11.26 -3.21
N SER A 394 -16.69 10.68 -3.23
CA SER A 394 -17.85 11.22 -3.96
C SER A 394 -18.34 12.56 -3.41
N ALA A 395 -18.14 12.81 -2.11
CA ALA A 395 -18.45 14.08 -1.47
C ALA A 395 -17.37 15.16 -1.68
N GLY A 396 -16.28 14.87 -2.39
CA GLY A 396 -15.13 15.77 -2.57
C GLY A 396 -14.34 16.03 -1.28
N LYS A 397 -14.37 15.09 -0.34
CA LYS A 397 -13.70 15.18 0.97
C LYS A 397 -12.44 14.31 1.04
N SER A 398 -11.75 14.22 -0.07
CA SER A 398 -10.46 13.58 -0.19
C SER A 398 -9.33 14.59 0.05
N LEU A 399 -8.43 14.24 0.94
CA LEU A 399 -7.21 15.00 1.22
C LEU A 399 -6.04 14.30 0.52
N SER A 400 -5.19 15.08 -0.15
CA SER A 400 -4.08 14.53 -0.93
C SER A 400 -3.01 13.88 -0.06
N TRP A 401 -2.35 12.86 -0.59
CA TRP A 401 -1.14 12.28 -0.02
C TRP A 401 0.08 13.15 -0.34
N ILE A 402 0.30 14.18 0.46
CA ILE A 402 1.46 15.08 0.34
C ILE A 402 2.75 14.37 0.72
N ASN A 403 2.68 13.35 1.59
CA ASN A 403 3.82 12.48 1.91
C ASN A 403 4.42 11.78 0.68
N SER A 404 3.68 11.62 -0.41
CA SER A 404 4.21 11.10 -1.68
C SER A 404 5.24 12.03 -2.33
N TYR A 405 5.31 13.30 -1.93
CA TYR A 405 6.30 14.29 -2.38
C TYR A 405 7.51 14.41 -1.43
N TYR A 406 7.58 13.57 -0.38
CA TYR A 406 8.73 13.56 0.51
C TYR A 406 9.97 13.04 -0.22
N PRO A 407 11.15 13.62 0.03
CA PRO A 407 12.41 13.00 -0.39
C PRO A 407 12.54 11.58 0.17
N THR A 408 13.21 10.71 -0.58
CA THR A 408 13.53 9.34 -0.16
C THR A 408 14.19 9.34 1.23
N GLY A 409 13.68 8.52 2.15
CA GLY A 409 14.15 8.41 3.54
C GLY A 409 13.66 9.47 4.52
N LEU A 410 12.95 10.53 4.07
CA LEU A 410 12.46 11.57 4.99
C LEU A 410 11.46 11.00 6.00
N GLN A 411 10.60 10.09 5.57
CA GLN A 411 9.60 9.46 6.43
C GLN A 411 10.22 8.68 7.60
N ASP A 412 11.41 8.07 7.41
CA ASP A 412 12.13 7.35 8.46
C ASP A 412 12.59 8.31 9.55
N VAL A 413 13.15 9.44 9.14
CA VAL A 413 13.60 10.51 10.06
C VAL A 413 12.41 11.10 10.82
N TYR A 414 11.32 11.35 10.12
CA TYR A 414 10.07 11.85 10.71
C TYR A 414 9.47 10.86 11.72
N GLY A 415 9.43 9.57 11.37
CA GLY A 415 8.95 8.51 12.23
C GLY A 415 9.77 8.39 13.52
N ALA A 416 11.10 8.39 13.39
CA ALA A 416 12.01 8.34 14.54
C ALA A 416 11.85 9.58 15.45
N ALA A 417 11.66 10.77 14.89
CA ALA A 417 11.40 11.98 15.67
C ALA A 417 10.04 11.91 16.40
N ALA A 418 9.00 11.40 15.71
CA ALA A 418 7.67 11.23 16.29
C ALA A 418 7.66 10.20 17.43
N GLN A 419 8.39 9.09 17.30
CA GLN A 419 8.56 8.10 18.38
C GLN A 419 9.19 8.73 19.62
N LYS A 420 10.27 9.51 19.46
CA LYS A 420 10.90 10.22 20.59
C LYS A 420 9.93 11.21 21.27
N TYR A 421 9.13 11.92 20.47
CA TYR A 421 8.13 12.84 20.98
C TYR A 421 7.02 12.11 21.74
N TYR A 422 6.55 11.00 21.20
CA TYR A 422 5.58 10.15 21.88
C TYR A 422 6.09 9.68 23.26
N ASP A 423 7.31 9.17 23.32
CA ASP A 423 7.92 8.66 24.56
C ASP A 423 8.34 9.78 25.53
N GLY A 424 8.14 11.07 25.18
CA GLY A 424 8.52 12.20 26.02
C GLY A 424 10.04 12.42 26.11
N VAL A 425 10.81 11.82 25.19
CA VAL A 425 12.27 12.05 25.07
C VAL A 425 12.54 13.42 24.45
N SER A 426 11.66 13.93 23.60
CA SER A 426 11.71 15.28 23.05
C SER A 426 10.43 16.05 23.39
N ASP A 427 10.57 17.38 23.54
CA ASP A 427 9.44 18.30 23.67
C ASP A 427 8.96 18.82 22.30
N ARG A 428 7.86 19.59 22.28
CA ARG A 428 7.28 20.16 21.05
C ARG A 428 8.29 20.99 20.25
N ALA A 429 9.17 21.73 20.92
CA ALA A 429 10.14 22.60 20.26
C ALA A 429 11.25 21.76 19.60
N THR A 430 11.76 20.77 20.29
CA THR A 430 12.76 19.83 19.79
C THR A 430 12.19 19.02 18.62
N PHE A 431 10.97 18.49 18.75
CA PHE A 431 10.30 17.75 17.71
C PHE A 431 10.10 18.59 16.43
N ALA A 432 9.57 19.82 16.55
CA ALA A 432 9.41 20.72 15.41
C ALA A 432 10.76 21.03 14.73
N ALA A 433 11.83 21.24 15.53
CA ALA A 433 13.16 21.49 15.00
C ALA A 433 13.74 20.27 14.25
N GLU A 434 13.54 19.04 14.77
CA GLU A 434 13.97 17.79 14.12
C GLU A 434 13.24 17.62 12.79
N LEU A 435 11.90 17.85 12.74
CA LEU A 435 11.13 17.78 11.49
C LEU A 435 11.61 18.80 10.46
N ALA A 436 11.81 20.05 10.86
CA ALA A 436 12.29 21.10 9.96
C ALA A 436 13.74 20.85 9.47
N ALA A 437 14.59 20.25 10.29
CA ALA A 437 15.98 19.94 9.93
C ALA A 437 16.08 18.80 8.93
N ALA A 438 15.15 17.85 8.96
CA ALA A 438 15.15 16.68 8.08
C ALA A 438 15.06 17.03 6.58
N TRP A 439 14.49 18.18 6.22
CA TRP A 439 14.37 18.66 4.83
C TRP A 439 15.67 19.23 4.26
N LYS A 440 16.71 19.39 5.05
CA LYS A 440 17.98 19.98 4.64
C LYS A 440 19.05 18.94 4.29
N ASN A 441 18.74 17.68 4.48
CA ASN A 441 19.60 16.55 4.18
C ASN A 441 19.14 15.89 2.87
#